data_7b66a41e20f19799d962f82dc8b1cb10
#
_entry.id   7b66a41e20f19799d962f82dc8b1cb10
#
_cell.length_a   1.000
_cell.length_b   1.000
_cell.length_c   1.000
_cell.angle_alpha   90.00
_cell.angle_beta   90.00
_cell.angle_gamma   90.00
#
_symmetry.space_group_name_H-M   'P 1'
#
loop_
_entity.id
_entity.type
_entity.pdbx_description
1 polymer ?
#
loop_
_entity_poly.entity_id
_entity_poly.type
_entity_poly.pdbx_seq_one_letter_code
_entity_poly.pdbx_strand_id
1 'polypeptide(L)'
;SGYAEARKRRRKLNESDKPRTMKLIDTHSHLYEPEFDDDREAAVARAREAGVAALLLPAIDTASDRRLFDLCRSHPEYCFPMIGLHPTSVNDNPAWREELARVERYLLDPPAGIRFCAIGEIGLDYYWSDAFVAQQTEAFVAQLRLAARFDLPVAIHTRAAWDDMCRIIEAETERARADGRRLRGVFHAFSEGAAAFERLCGCGDFRFGIGGTVTFKKSGVAEIVRTMPLDRIVLETDCPYLTPAPYRGQRNESAYVRLVCDKIAELKGLAAETVAAATTANAEALFGIRYTEKNTERR
;
A
#
# COMPACT_ATOMS: atom_id res chain seq x y z
N SER A 1 50.41 -25.38 -28.30
CA SER A 1 50.37 -25.01 -26.85
C SER A 1 49.54 -23.77 -26.53
N GLY A 2 48.76 -23.27 -27.45
CA GLY A 2 47.92 -22.07 -27.25
C GLY A 2 46.48 -22.31 -26.79
N TYR A 3 46.04 -23.57 -26.65
CA TYR A 3 44.64 -23.91 -26.32
C TYR A 3 44.35 -24.11 -24.80
N ALA A 4 45.39 -24.17 -23.98
CA ALA A 4 45.27 -24.39 -22.53
C ALA A 4 45.14 -23.12 -21.71
N GLU A 5 45.55 -21.95 -22.23
CA GLU A 5 45.49 -20.67 -21.51
C GLU A 5 44.15 -19.92 -21.68
N ALA A 6 43.40 -20.23 -22.73
CA ALA A 6 42.06 -19.64 -22.96
C ALA A 6 40.98 -20.15 -22.00
N ARG A 7 41.20 -21.25 -21.30
CA ARG A 7 40.24 -21.85 -20.33
C ARG A 7 40.33 -21.32 -18.91
N LYS A 8 41.37 -20.52 -18.58
CA LYS A 8 41.57 -19.98 -17.21
C LYS A 8 41.10 -18.54 -16.99
N ARG A 9 40.59 -17.88 -18.01
CA ARG A 9 39.87 -16.61 -17.85
C ARG A 9 38.35 -16.77 -17.83
N ARG A 10 37.82 -17.73 -17.11
CA ARG A 10 36.49 -17.53 -16.55
C ARG A 10 36.63 -16.42 -15.54
N ARG A 11 36.32 -15.18 -15.97
CA ARG A 11 36.08 -14.07 -15.06
C ARG A 11 35.28 -14.61 -13.87
N LYS A 12 35.87 -14.61 -12.68
CA LYS A 12 35.09 -14.59 -11.46
C LYS A 12 34.22 -13.34 -11.60
N LEU A 13 32.93 -13.50 -11.91
CA LEU A 13 31.98 -12.42 -11.79
C LEU A 13 32.16 -11.93 -10.35
N ASN A 14 32.59 -10.68 -10.18
CA ASN A 14 32.66 -10.07 -8.87
C ASN A 14 31.25 -10.18 -8.24
N GLU A 15 31.17 -10.35 -6.94
CA GLU A 15 29.89 -10.36 -6.22
C GLU A 15 29.08 -9.07 -6.46
N SER A 16 29.74 -7.98 -6.91
CA SER A 16 29.11 -6.75 -7.38
C SER A 16 28.39 -6.87 -8.74
N ASP A 17 28.64 -7.94 -9.53
CA ASP A 17 28.04 -8.17 -10.85
C ASP A 17 26.85 -9.15 -10.82
N LYS A 18 26.47 -9.65 -9.64
CA LYS A 18 25.19 -10.35 -9.49
C LYS A 18 24.08 -9.31 -9.65
N PRO A 19 23.07 -9.54 -10.51
CA PRO A 19 21.93 -8.64 -10.57
C PRO A 19 21.38 -8.51 -9.15
N ARG A 20 21.41 -7.30 -8.58
CA ARG A 20 20.80 -7.01 -7.29
C ARG A 20 19.34 -7.44 -7.40
N THR A 21 18.93 -8.38 -6.59
CA THR A 21 17.52 -8.82 -6.52
C THR A 21 16.69 -7.58 -6.25
N MET A 22 15.79 -7.24 -7.18
CA MET A 22 14.96 -6.06 -7.04
C MET A 22 14.02 -6.27 -5.86
N LYS A 23 14.02 -5.30 -4.95
CA LYS A 23 13.22 -5.33 -3.74
C LYS A 23 12.01 -4.43 -3.90
N LEU A 24 10.83 -4.97 -3.66
CA LEU A 24 9.54 -4.31 -3.79
C LEU A 24 8.77 -4.41 -2.49
N ILE A 25 7.88 -3.45 -2.24
CA ILE A 25 6.87 -3.52 -1.18
C ILE A 25 5.50 -3.32 -1.83
N ASP A 26 4.58 -4.24 -1.54
CA ASP A 26 3.16 -4.04 -1.84
C ASP A 26 2.51 -3.35 -0.64
N THR A 27 2.25 -2.05 -0.76
CA THR A 27 1.75 -1.24 0.36
C THR A 27 0.25 -1.37 0.61
N HIS A 28 -0.48 -2.11 -0.25
CA HIS A 28 -1.92 -2.29 -0.11
C HIS A 28 -2.38 -3.60 -0.73
N SER A 29 -2.53 -4.62 0.09
CA SER A 29 -2.90 -5.98 -0.33
C SER A 29 -3.97 -6.56 0.57
N HIS A 30 -5.03 -7.11 -0.02
CA HIS A 30 -6.05 -7.87 0.70
C HIS A 30 -5.86 -9.38 0.49
N LEU A 31 -4.61 -9.86 0.57
CA LEU A 31 -4.27 -11.27 0.37
C LEU A 31 -4.93 -12.23 1.39
N TYR A 32 -5.50 -11.68 2.46
CA TYR A 32 -6.28 -12.42 3.45
C TYR A 32 -7.72 -12.72 3.00
N GLU A 33 -8.22 -12.07 1.94
CA GLU A 33 -9.60 -12.23 1.45
C GLU A 33 -9.91 -13.66 0.99
N PRO A 34 -11.22 -14.06 1.01
CA PRO A 34 -11.66 -15.41 0.64
C PRO A 34 -11.23 -15.87 -0.74
N GLU A 35 -11.05 -14.96 -1.68
CA GLU A 35 -10.60 -15.25 -3.05
C GLU A 35 -9.25 -15.98 -3.10
N PHE A 36 -8.48 -15.94 -2.01
CA PHE A 36 -7.19 -16.63 -1.88
C PHE A 36 -7.26 -17.90 -1.03
N ASP A 37 -8.43 -18.34 -0.56
CA ASP A 37 -8.53 -19.46 0.37
C ASP A 37 -7.88 -20.75 -0.18
N ASP A 38 -7.99 -21.01 -1.48
CA ASP A 38 -7.47 -22.22 -2.10
C ASP A 38 -5.95 -22.22 -2.33
N ASP A 39 -5.31 -21.01 -2.43
CA ASP A 39 -3.90 -20.92 -2.82
C ASP A 39 -3.13 -19.79 -2.12
N ARG A 40 -3.58 -19.30 -0.97
CA ARG A 40 -2.98 -18.15 -0.27
C ARG A 40 -1.48 -18.30 -0.04
N GLU A 41 -1.04 -19.44 0.45
CA GLU A 41 0.39 -19.70 0.69
C GLU A 41 1.19 -19.71 -0.63
N ALA A 42 0.62 -20.24 -1.69
CA ALA A 42 1.24 -20.20 -3.01
C ALA A 42 1.32 -18.75 -3.55
N ALA A 43 0.31 -17.93 -3.30
CA ALA A 43 0.33 -16.51 -3.67
C ALA A 43 1.40 -15.74 -2.89
N VAL A 44 1.59 -16.02 -1.59
CA VAL A 44 2.70 -15.49 -0.79
C VAL A 44 4.05 -15.91 -1.38
N ALA A 45 4.20 -17.19 -1.76
CA ALA A 45 5.44 -17.69 -2.36
C ALA A 45 5.75 -16.97 -3.68
N ARG A 46 4.75 -16.82 -4.57
CA ARG A 46 4.91 -16.08 -5.83
C ARG A 46 5.30 -14.62 -5.61
N ALA A 47 4.73 -13.96 -4.61
CA ALA A 47 5.10 -12.60 -4.25
C ALA A 47 6.58 -12.50 -3.85
N ARG A 48 7.06 -13.42 -3.00
CA ARG A 48 8.48 -13.50 -2.61
C ARG A 48 9.39 -13.74 -3.83
N GLU A 49 9.02 -14.67 -4.72
CA GLU A 49 9.77 -14.96 -5.95
C GLU A 49 9.84 -13.75 -6.88
N ALA A 50 8.79 -12.92 -6.92
CA ALA A 50 8.75 -11.67 -7.67
C ALA A 50 9.58 -10.54 -7.06
N GLY A 51 10.20 -10.75 -5.89
CA GLY A 51 11.02 -9.76 -5.20
C GLY A 51 10.24 -8.89 -4.20
N VAL A 52 9.00 -9.26 -3.88
CA VAL A 52 8.22 -8.53 -2.85
C VAL A 52 8.75 -8.90 -1.47
N ALA A 53 9.30 -7.93 -0.77
CA ALA A 53 9.95 -8.11 0.53
C ALA A 53 8.99 -7.94 1.71
N ALA A 54 7.89 -7.22 1.52
CA ALA A 54 6.87 -6.98 2.52
C ALA A 54 5.49 -6.72 1.88
N LEU A 55 4.45 -7.14 2.60
CA LEU A 55 3.05 -6.87 2.30
C LEU A 55 2.43 -6.05 3.43
N LEU A 56 1.80 -4.93 3.10
CA LEU A 56 1.01 -4.16 4.05
C LEU A 56 -0.47 -4.46 3.81
N LEU A 57 -1.16 -4.88 4.86
CA LEU A 57 -2.50 -5.45 4.78
C LEU A 57 -3.49 -4.57 5.53
N PRO A 58 -4.27 -3.71 4.83
CA PRO A 58 -5.29 -2.88 5.47
C PRO A 58 -6.50 -3.71 5.91
N ALA A 59 -7.13 -3.30 7.02
CA ALA A 59 -8.39 -3.85 7.47
C ALA A 59 -9.58 -3.23 6.71
N ILE A 60 -10.70 -3.92 6.69
CA ILE A 60 -11.97 -3.42 6.16
C ILE A 60 -12.94 -3.13 7.31
N ASP A 61 -13.29 -4.17 8.06
CA ASP A 61 -14.21 -4.14 9.19
C ASP A 61 -13.96 -5.35 10.12
N THR A 62 -14.80 -5.53 11.13
CA THR A 62 -14.69 -6.66 12.07
C THR A 62 -14.70 -8.02 11.36
N ALA A 63 -15.45 -8.16 10.27
CA ALA A 63 -15.54 -9.42 9.54
C ALA A 63 -14.20 -9.82 8.90
N SER A 64 -13.34 -8.86 8.56
CA SER A 64 -12.02 -9.10 7.98
C SER A 64 -10.93 -9.41 9.00
N ASP A 65 -11.11 -9.05 10.26
CA ASP A 65 -10.05 -9.07 11.28
C ASP A 65 -9.40 -10.44 11.48
N ARG A 66 -10.19 -11.48 11.60
CA ARG A 66 -9.66 -12.82 11.86
C ARG A 66 -8.71 -13.29 10.75
N ARG A 67 -9.14 -13.17 9.50
CA ARG A 67 -8.34 -13.58 8.33
C ARG A 67 -7.06 -12.75 8.21
N LEU A 68 -7.17 -11.45 8.41
CA LEU A 68 -6.05 -10.52 8.41
C LEU A 68 -5.03 -10.89 9.48
N PHE A 69 -5.45 -11.08 10.72
CA PHE A 69 -4.55 -11.38 11.83
C PHE A 69 -3.93 -12.77 11.72
N ASP A 70 -4.68 -13.77 11.26
CA ASP A 70 -4.17 -15.12 11.05
C ASP A 70 -3.04 -15.12 9.98
N LEU A 71 -3.22 -14.40 8.88
CA LEU A 71 -2.18 -14.26 7.86
C LEU A 71 -0.93 -13.54 8.42
N CYS A 72 -1.11 -12.47 9.17
CA CYS A 72 0.01 -11.75 9.78
C CYS A 72 0.76 -12.59 10.81
N ARG A 73 0.08 -13.40 11.61
CA ARG A 73 0.70 -14.32 12.55
C ARG A 73 1.48 -15.44 11.86
N SER A 74 1.00 -15.90 10.70
CA SER A 74 1.69 -16.91 9.90
C SER A 74 2.96 -16.36 9.22
N HIS A 75 3.03 -15.06 8.98
CA HIS A 75 4.14 -14.39 8.31
C HIS A 75 4.54 -13.07 9.01
N PRO A 76 4.99 -13.12 10.30
CA PRO A 76 5.11 -11.93 11.15
C PRO A 76 6.16 -10.91 10.69
N GLU A 77 7.15 -11.31 9.89
CA GLU A 77 8.20 -10.43 9.37
C GLU A 77 7.98 -10.09 7.87
N TYR A 78 6.81 -10.42 7.35
CA TYR A 78 6.47 -10.24 5.94
C TYR A 78 5.13 -9.55 5.74
N CYS A 79 4.13 -9.86 6.56
CA CYS A 79 2.79 -9.30 6.51
C CYS A 79 2.59 -8.33 7.67
N PHE A 80 2.30 -7.08 7.36
CA PHE A 80 2.15 -5.98 8.32
C PHE A 80 0.72 -5.47 8.32
N PRO A 81 -0.05 -5.67 9.40
CA PRO A 81 -1.45 -5.28 9.44
C PRO A 81 -1.64 -3.79 9.68
N MET A 82 -2.72 -3.26 9.14
CA MET A 82 -3.32 -2.00 9.53
C MET A 82 -4.65 -2.27 10.21
N ILE A 83 -5.16 -1.31 10.97
CA ILE A 83 -6.50 -1.34 11.56
C ILE A 83 -7.31 -0.15 11.10
N GLY A 84 -8.54 -0.36 10.71
CA GLY A 84 -9.42 0.70 10.25
C GLY A 84 -10.84 0.22 9.99
N LEU A 85 -11.71 1.19 9.74
CA LEU A 85 -13.06 1.00 9.25
C LEU A 85 -13.19 1.63 7.87
N HIS A 86 -13.38 0.78 6.87
CA HIS A 86 -13.54 1.18 5.48
C HIS A 86 -14.85 1.98 5.30
N PRO A 87 -14.88 3.03 4.47
CA PRO A 87 -16.06 3.87 4.31
C PRO A 87 -17.31 3.09 3.85
N THR A 88 -17.17 2.09 2.99
CA THR A 88 -18.32 1.28 2.55
C THR A 88 -18.92 0.41 3.66
N SER A 89 -18.15 0.09 4.69
CA SER A 89 -18.65 -0.65 5.87
C SER A 89 -19.39 0.23 6.86
N VAL A 90 -19.44 1.55 6.64
CA VAL A 90 -20.30 2.50 7.36
C VAL A 90 -21.71 2.52 6.77
N ASN A 91 -21.83 2.31 5.45
CA ASN A 91 -23.10 2.36 4.73
C ASN A 91 -24.04 1.25 5.22
N ASP A 92 -25.31 1.60 5.45
CA ASP A 92 -26.35 0.66 5.90
C ASP A 92 -26.00 -0.18 7.14
N ASN A 93 -25.06 0.29 7.95
CA ASN A 93 -24.57 -0.41 9.13
C ASN A 93 -24.93 0.36 10.41
N PRO A 94 -25.99 0.00 11.14
CA PRO A 94 -26.36 0.70 12.36
C PRO A 94 -25.31 0.56 13.47
N ALA A 95 -24.43 -0.43 13.40
CA ALA A 95 -23.36 -0.68 14.36
C ALA A 95 -21.98 -0.06 13.95
N TRP A 96 -21.97 0.87 13.01
CA TRP A 96 -20.70 1.43 12.52
C TRP A 96 -19.89 2.15 13.60
N ARG A 97 -20.54 2.71 14.63
CA ARG A 97 -19.85 3.34 15.75
C ARG A 97 -19.16 2.33 16.66
N GLU A 98 -19.73 1.15 16.87
CA GLU A 98 -19.09 0.02 17.56
C GLU A 98 -17.88 -0.50 16.75
N GLU A 99 -18.02 -0.60 15.43
CA GLU A 99 -16.93 -0.93 14.52
C GLU A 99 -15.79 0.11 14.60
N LEU A 100 -16.13 1.39 14.65
CA LEU A 100 -15.16 2.47 14.81
C LEU A 100 -14.47 2.39 16.18
N ALA A 101 -15.21 2.14 17.26
CA ALA A 101 -14.66 1.98 18.60
C ALA A 101 -13.67 0.79 18.70
N ARG A 102 -13.86 -0.24 17.89
CA ARG A 102 -12.91 -1.36 17.74
C ARG A 102 -11.51 -0.88 17.35
N VAL A 103 -11.42 0.10 16.45
CA VAL A 103 -10.12 0.64 15.99
C VAL A 103 -9.32 1.18 17.17
N GLU A 104 -9.92 2.05 17.98
CA GLU A 104 -9.23 2.61 19.16
C GLU A 104 -8.90 1.52 20.18
N ARG A 105 -9.82 0.60 20.44
CA ARG A 105 -9.59 -0.52 21.37
C ARG A 105 -8.39 -1.35 20.97
N TYR A 106 -8.24 -1.70 19.70
CA TYR A 106 -7.11 -2.48 19.22
C TYR A 106 -5.79 -1.69 19.17
N LEU A 107 -5.85 -0.37 19.05
CA LEU A 107 -4.64 0.47 19.16
C LEU A 107 -4.15 0.55 20.62
N LEU A 108 -5.07 0.55 21.58
CA LEU A 108 -4.76 0.56 23.02
C LEU A 108 -4.32 -0.82 23.53
N ASP A 109 -4.95 -1.88 23.07
CA ASP A 109 -4.69 -3.28 23.47
C ASP A 109 -4.71 -4.18 22.22
N PRO A 110 -3.60 -4.26 21.49
CA PRO A 110 -3.53 -5.05 20.27
C PRO A 110 -3.74 -6.54 20.52
N PRO A 111 -4.38 -7.26 19.60
CA PRO A 111 -4.47 -8.70 19.67
C PRO A 111 -3.09 -9.36 19.75
N ALA A 112 -2.99 -10.50 20.45
CA ALA A 112 -1.72 -11.20 20.64
C ALA A 112 -0.99 -11.47 19.31
N GLY A 113 0.29 -11.10 19.24
CA GLY A 113 1.12 -11.26 18.05
C GLY A 113 0.86 -10.24 16.94
N ILE A 114 0.03 -9.21 17.18
CA ILE A 114 -0.31 -8.18 16.21
C ILE A 114 0.33 -6.84 16.61
N ARG A 115 0.96 -6.20 15.64
CA ARG A 115 1.45 -4.83 15.74
C ARG A 115 1.03 -4.07 14.48
N PHE A 116 0.22 -3.07 14.64
CA PHE A 116 -0.29 -2.27 13.51
C PHE A 116 0.78 -1.30 13.01
N CYS A 117 0.97 -1.27 11.69
CA CYS A 117 1.90 -0.35 11.03
C CYS A 117 1.23 0.96 10.57
N ALA A 118 -0.09 1.00 10.51
CA ALA A 118 -0.87 2.14 10.06
C ALA A 118 -2.34 2.02 10.51
N ILE A 119 -3.09 3.11 10.36
CA ILE A 119 -4.55 3.10 10.37
C ILE A 119 -5.05 3.07 8.93
N GLY A 120 -5.73 2.02 8.56
CA GLY A 120 -6.23 1.78 7.21
C GLY A 120 -6.98 0.44 7.10
N GLU A 121 -7.85 0.35 6.13
CA GLU A 121 -8.22 1.32 5.11
C GLU A 121 -9.33 2.25 5.63
N ILE A 122 -9.13 3.54 5.49
CA ILE A 122 -10.09 4.56 5.92
C ILE A 122 -10.35 5.53 4.79
N GLY A 123 -11.39 6.32 4.83
CA GLY A 123 -11.59 7.35 3.82
C GLY A 123 -13.06 7.63 3.50
N LEU A 124 -13.30 7.95 2.23
CA LEU A 124 -14.60 8.34 1.70
C LEU A 124 -14.89 7.59 0.39
N ASP A 125 -16.12 7.09 0.27
CA ASP A 125 -16.62 6.43 -0.94
C ASP A 125 -18.09 6.79 -1.18
N TYR A 126 -18.35 7.68 -2.13
CA TYR A 126 -19.70 8.11 -2.47
C TYR A 126 -20.25 7.42 -3.73
N TYR A 127 -19.48 6.48 -4.29
CA TYR A 127 -19.87 5.81 -5.53
C TYR A 127 -21.14 4.97 -5.37
N TRP A 128 -21.25 4.24 -4.25
CA TRP A 128 -22.38 3.33 -4.01
C TRP A 128 -23.60 4.04 -3.49
N SER A 129 -23.40 5.09 -2.68
CA SER A 129 -24.48 5.88 -2.09
C SER A 129 -23.91 7.19 -1.53
N ASP A 130 -24.66 8.28 -1.67
CA ASP A 130 -24.41 9.56 -1.02
C ASP A 130 -25.23 9.76 0.27
N ALA A 131 -26.05 8.77 0.64
CA ALA A 131 -26.91 8.84 1.83
C ALA A 131 -26.12 8.82 3.15
N PHE A 132 -24.88 8.36 3.14
CA PHE A 132 -24.05 8.15 4.34
C PHE A 132 -22.83 9.08 4.41
N VAL A 133 -22.82 10.18 3.67
CA VAL A 133 -21.70 11.15 3.64
C VAL A 133 -21.36 11.67 5.04
N ALA A 134 -22.36 12.01 5.85
CA ALA A 134 -22.13 12.50 7.22
C ALA A 134 -21.48 11.44 8.11
N GLN A 135 -21.95 10.21 8.06
CA GLN A 135 -21.43 9.09 8.85
C GLN A 135 -20.04 8.69 8.41
N GLN A 136 -19.79 8.61 7.10
CA GLN A 136 -18.45 8.37 6.56
C GLN A 136 -17.46 9.47 6.97
N THR A 137 -17.87 10.73 6.92
CA THR A 137 -17.06 11.87 7.34
C THR A 137 -16.72 11.78 8.82
N GLU A 138 -17.71 11.49 9.69
CA GLU A 138 -17.48 11.31 11.13
C GLU A 138 -16.48 10.19 11.40
N ALA A 139 -16.66 9.03 10.77
CA ALA A 139 -15.74 7.89 10.92
C ALA A 139 -14.33 8.19 10.40
N PHE A 140 -14.21 8.85 9.25
CA PHE A 140 -12.94 9.21 8.67
C PHE A 140 -12.16 10.20 9.53
N VAL A 141 -12.78 11.29 9.95
CA VAL A 141 -12.17 12.31 10.81
C VAL A 141 -11.73 11.71 12.15
N ALA A 142 -12.56 10.87 12.77
CA ALA A 142 -12.19 10.19 14.01
C ALA A 142 -10.93 9.34 13.85
N GLN A 143 -10.79 8.62 12.75
CA GLN A 143 -9.64 7.76 12.47
C GLN A 143 -8.38 8.57 12.11
N LEU A 144 -8.50 9.71 11.43
CA LEU A 144 -7.38 10.65 11.22
C LEU A 144 -6.85 11.18 12.57
N ARG A 145 -7.74 11.49 13.50
CA ARG A 145 -7.36 11.95 14.83
C ARG A 145 -6.71 10.88 15.69
N LEU A 146 -7.15 9.62 15.56
CA LEU A 146 -6.46 8.49 16.16
C LEU A 146 -5.06 8.33 15.57
N ALA A 147 -4.90 8.45 14.26
CA ALA A 147 -3.60 8.38 13.61
C ALA A 147 -2.61 9.44 14.13
N ALA A 148 -3.07 10.68 14.25
CA ALA A 148 -2.25 11.75 14.83
C ALA A 148 -1.92 11.49 16.32
N ARG A 149 -2.87 10.94 17.09
CA ARG A 149 -2.68 10.63 18.52
C ARG A 149 -1.68 9.49 18.75
N PHE A 150 -1.74 8.44 17.93
CA PHE A 150 -0.86 7.28 18.05
C PHE A 150 0.41 7.38 17.19
N ASP A 151 0.60 8.50 16.50
CA ASP A 151 1.71 8.73 15.55
C ASP A 151 1.86 7.63 14.50
N LEU A 152 0.73 7.18 13.95
CA LEU A 152 0.68 6.19 12.88
C LEU A 152 0.34 6.86 11.54
N PRO A 153 0.90 6.36 10.41
CA PRO A 153 0.44 6.78 9.10
C PRO A 153 -0.96 6.24 8.80
N VAL A 154 -1.61 6.82 7.79
CA VAL A 154 -2.92 6.39 7.32
C VAL A 154 -2.86 5.84 5.89
N ALA A 155 -3.67 4.84 5.58
CA ALA A 155 -3.94 4.37 4.22
C ALA A 155 -5.37 4.79 3.84
N ILE A 156 -5.48 5.68 2.86
CA ILE A 156 -6.70 6.43 2.55
C ILE A 156 -7.31 5.96 1.25
N HIS A 157 -8.56 5.53 1.31
CA HIS A 157 -9.43 5.24 0.18
C HIS A 157 -10.23 6.48 -0.21
N THR A 158 -10.31 6.78 -1.50
CA THR A 158 -11.14 7.85 -2.03
C THR A 158 -11.80 7.42 -3.32
N ARG A 159 -13.12 7.47 -3.37
CA ARG A 159 -13.89 7.21 -4.58
C ARG A 159 -15.08 8.15 -4.68
N ALA A 160 -15.17 8.90 -5.77
CA ALA A 160 -16.21 9.90 -6.01
C ALA A 160 -16.36 10.95 -4.88
N ALA A 161 -15.27 11.29 -4.17
CA ALA A 161 -15.29 12.13 -2.96
C ALA A 161 -14.06 13.05 -2.84
N TRP A 162 -13.38 13.38 -3.93
CA TRP A 162 -12.08 14.08 -3.87
C TRP A 162 -12.15 15.50 -3.33
N ASP A 163 -13.23 16.25 -3.57
CA ASP A 163 -13.38 17.61 -3.03
C ASP A 163 -13.46 17.59 -1.49
N ASP A 164 -14.28 16.72 -0.95
CA ASP A 164 -14.38 16.53 0.50
C ASP A 164 -13.08 15.95 1.08
N MET A 165 -12.47 15.01 0.38
CA MET A 165 -11.18 14.42 0.79
C MET A 165 -10.11 15.51 0.97
N CYS A 166 -9.89 16.34 -0.04
CA CYS A 166 -8.91 17.41 0.03
C CYS A 166 -9.21 18.38 1.17
N ARG A 167 -10.46 18.82 1.29
CA ARG A 167 -10.89 19.75 2.34
C ARG A 167 -10.67 19.18 3.76
N ILE A 168 -11.00 17.91 3.96
CA ILE A 168 -10.85 17.27 5.27
C ILE A 168 -9.37 17.07 5.61
N ILE A 169 -8.55 16.61 4.67
CA ILE A 169 -7.11 16.41 4.88
C ILE A 169 -6.42 17.73 5.21
N GLU A 170 -6.73 18.81 4.49
CA GLU A 170 -6.20 20.14 4.80
C GLU A 170 -6.55 20.57 6.21
N ALA A 171 -7.82 20.47 6.60
CA ALA A 171 -8.29 20.88 7.91
C ALA A 171 -7.70 20.03 9.06
N GLU A 172 -7.68 18.71 8.92
CA GLU A 172 -7.17 17.82 9.97
C GLU A 172 -5.64 17.83 10.06
N THR A 173 -4.92 18.09 8.96
CA THR A 173 -3.46 18.30 8.99
C THR A 173 -3.11 19.58 9.76
N GLU A 174 -3.80 20.68 9.51
CA GLU A 174 -3.61 21.94 10.23
C GLU A 174 -3.94 21.78 11.71
N ARG A 175 -5.03 21.11 12.02
CA ARG A 175 -5.40 20.79 13.40
C ARG A 175 -4.31 19.96 14.10
N ALA A 176 -3.80 18.92 13.46
CA ALA A 176 -2.73 18.10 14.05
C ALA A 176 -1.49 18.93 14.35
N ARG A 177 -1.10 19.84 13.43
CA ARG A 177 0.02 20.76 13.63
C ARG A 177 -0.21 21.69 14.83
N ALA A 178 -1.41 22.25 14.94
CA ALA A 178 -1.77 23.11 16.09
C ALA A 178 -1.67 22.37 17.42
N ASP A 179 -1.93 21.07 17.43
CA ASP A 179 -1.80 20.19 18.60
C ASP A 179 -0.35 19.65 18.81
N GLY A 180 0.62 20.13 18.03
CA GLY A 180 2.01 19.63 18.07
C GLY A 180 2.17 18.20 17.57
N ARG A 181 1.24 17.74 16.75
CA ARG A 181 1.20 16.39 16.14
C ARG A 181 1.39 16.46 14.65
N ARG A 182 1.51 15.32 14.01
CA ARG A 182 1.60 15.20 12.55
C ARG A 182 0.54 14.24 12.02
N LEU A 183 0.08 14.53 10.80
CA LEU A 183 -0.72 13.62 10.00
C LEU A 183 0.07 13.31 8.73
N ARG A 184 0.21 12.01 8.41
CA ARG A 184 0.92 11.50 7.23
C ARG A 184 0.28 10.22 6.75
N GLY A 185 0.53 9.87 5.51
CA GLY A 185 -0.05 8.64 4.99
C GLY A 185 0.08 8.47 3.48
N VAL A 186 -0.72 7.57 2.95
CA VAL A 186 -0.81 7.25 1.53
C VAL A 186 -2.25 7.40 1.05
N PHE A 187 -2.42 8.08 -0.08
CA PHE A 187 -3.66 8.03 -0.87
C PHE A 187 -3.58 6.79 -1.74
N HIS A 188 -4.24 5.74 -1.29
CA HIS A 188 -4.32 4.46 -1.97
C HIS A 188 -5.05 4.59 -3.31
N ALA A 189 -4.62 3.84 -4.32
CA ALA A 189 -5.19 3.81 -5.67
C ALA A 189 -5.45 5.21 -6.24
N PHE A 190 -4.46 6.11 -6.11
CA PHE A 190 -4.60 7.50 -6.54
C PHE A 190 -4.92 7.58 -8.03
N SER A 191 -6.03 8.20 -8.37
CA SER A 191 -6.57 8.27 -9.74
C SER A 191 -6.96 9.68 -10.18
N GLU A 192 -6.66 10.70 -9.37
CA GLU A 192 -6.97 12.09 -9.69
C GLU A 192 -5.83 12.80 -10.45
N GLY A 193 -6.13 13.98 -10.94
CA GLY A 193 -5.21 14.80 -11.73
C GLY A 193 -4.26 15.64 -10.89
N ALA A 194 -3.48 16.48 -11.60
CA ALA A 194 -2.43 17.31 -11.02
C ALA A 194 -2.93 18.27 -9.94
N ALA A 195 -4.12 18.84 -10.08
CA ALA A 195 -4.65 19.80 -9.10
C ALA A 195 -4.87 19.16 -7.72
N ALA A 196 -5.45 17.97 -7.64
CA ALA A 196 -5.62 17.24 -6.39
C ALA A 196 -4.25 16.80 -5.82
N PHE A 197 -3.36 16.32 -6.67
CA PHE A 197 -2.00 15.93 -6.29
C PHE A 197 -1.24 17.11 -5.64
N GLU A 198 -1.18 18.26 -6.28
CA GLU A 198 -0.49 19.46 -5.78
C GLU A 198 -1.08 19.93 -4.44
N ARG A 199 -2.39 19.95 -4.35
CA ARG A 199 -3.12 20.35 -3.14
C ARG A 199 -2.78 19.44 -1.96
N LEU A 200 -2.79 18.13 -2.17
CA LEU A 200 -2.49 17.13 -1.14
C LEU A 200 -1.00 17.10 -0.75
N CYS A 201 -0.09 17.33 -1.71
CA CYS A 201 1.32 17.52 -1.42
C CYS A 201 1.59 18.69 -0.48
N GLY A 202 0.81 19.76 -0.58
CA GLY A 202 0.89 20.93 0.32
C GLY A 202 0.51 20.62 1.77
N CYS A 203 -0.22 19.54 2.03
CA CYS A 203 -0.64 19.16 3.38
C CYS A 203 0.48 18.56 4.23
N GLY A 204 1.51 17.99 3.65
CA GLY A 204 2.62 17.40 4.41
C GLY A 204 3.17 16.10 3.83
N ASP A 205 3.55 15.15 4.70
CA ASP A 205 4.20 13.92 4.30
C ASP A 205 3.20 12.87 3.83
N PHE A 206 2.63 13.13 2.65
CA PHE A 206 1.76 12.18 1.97
C PHE A 206 2.44 11.58 0.74
N ARG A 207 2.16 10.29 0.53
CA ARG A 207 2.55 9.50 -0.64
C ARG A 207 1.31 9.12 -1.42
N PHE A 208 1.52 8.66 -2.64
CA PHE A 208 0.47 8.28 -3.57
C PHE A 208 0.68 6.84 -3.99
N GLY A 209 -0.29 5.98 -3.69
CA GLY A 209 -0.28 4.57 -4.04
C GLY A 209 -0.63 4.38 -5.50
N ILE A 210 0.30 3.81 -6.24
CA ILE A 210 0.14 3.50 -7.66
C ILE A 210 0.08 1.99 -7.82
N GLY A 211 -1.02 1.52 -8.38
CA GLY A 211 -1.30 0.11 -8.62
C GLY A 211 -1.57 -0.21 -10.09
N GLY A 212 -2.27 -1.30 -10.32
CA GLY A 212 -2.55 -1.84 -11.66
C GLY A 212 -3.21 -0.87 -12.61
N THR A 213 -3.94 0.12 -12.10
CA THR A 213 -4.62 1.15 -12.91
C THR A 213 -3.66 1.98 -13.76
N VAL A 214 -2.38 2.04 -13.43
CA VAL A 214 -1.35 2.70 -14.25
C VAL A 214 -1.19 2.06 -15.63
N THR A 215 -1.61 0.82 -15.77
CA THR A 215 -1.61 0.08 -17.04
C THR A 215 -2.92 0.22 -17.83
N PHE A 216 -3.94 0.88 -17.25
CA PHE A 216 -5.26 1.03 -17.89
C PHE A 216 -5.26 2.22 -18.83
N LYS A 217 -5.53 1.97 -20.11
CA LYS A 217 -5.48 3.00 -21.17
C LYS A 217 -6.36 4.23 -20.91
N LYS A 218 -7.48 4.07 -20.20
CA LYS A 218 -8.49 5.11 -19.99
C LYS A 218 -8.52 5.69 -18.57
N SER A 219 -7.59 5.28 -17.68
CA SER A 219 -7.64 5.70 -16.28
C SER A 219 -7.10 7.11 -16.00
N GLY A 220 -6.28 7.65 -16.90
CA GLY A 220 -5.54 8.91 -16.66
C GLY A 220 -4.36 8.77 -15.69
N VAL A 221 -4.20 7.63 -15.00
CA VAL A 221 -3.14 7.43 -14.01
C VAL A 221 -1.75 7.50 -14.63
N ALA A 222 -1.56 6.96 -15.83
CA ALA A 222 -0.28 7.04 -16.52
C ALA A 222 0.16 8.49 -16.75
N GLU A 223 -0.76 9.40 -17.05
CA GLU A 223 -0.44 10.83 -17.28
C GLU A 223 0.06 11.50 -16.00
N ILE A 224 -0.65 11.33 -14.88
CA ILE A 224 -0.21 11.95 -13.63
C ILE A 224 1.11 11.33 -13.13
N VAL A 225 1.32 10.03 -13.32
CA VAL A 225 2.55 9.34 -12.91
C VAL A 225 3.76 9.85 -13.70
N ARG A 226 3.62 10.22 -14.98
CA ARG A 226 4.73 10.80 -15.77
C ARG A 226 5.36 12.01 -15.08
N THR A 227 4.55 12.87 -14.49
CA THR A 227 4.97 14.14 -13.86
C THR A 227 5.15 14.03 -12.35
N MET A 228 4.53 13.04 -11.70
CA MET A 228 4.63 12.86 -10.25
C MET A 228 6.08 12.57 -9.83
N PRO A 229 6.65 13.32 -8.86
CA PRO A 229 7.98 13.04 -8.35
C PRO A 229 8.08 11.61 -7.77
N LEU A 230 9.19 10.94 -8.05
CA LEU A 230 9.38 9.53 -7.66
C LEU A 230 9.37 9.33 -6.14
N ASP A 231 9.81 10.32 -5.37
CA ASP A 231 9.79 10.33 -3.91
C ASP A 231 8.38 10.44 -3.31
N ARG A 232 7.36 10.67 -4.14
CA ARG A 232 5.94 10.68 -3.74
C ARG A 232 5.21 9.39 -4.02
N ILE A 233 5.83 8.43 -4.71
CA ILE A 233 5.19 7.19 -5.15
C ILE A 233 5.52 6.05 -4.19
N VAL A 234 4.48 5.28 -3.83
CA VAL A 234 4.60 3.92 -3.31
C VAL A 234 3.86 2.96 -4.23
N LEU A 235 4.31 1.71 -4.27
CA LEU A 235 3.71 0.67 -5.10
C LEU A 235 2.66 -0.10 -4.33
N GLU A 236 1.63 -0.54 -5.03
CA GLU A 236 0.57 -1.36 -4.46
C GLU A 236 -0.07 -2.27 -5.50
N THR A 237 -0.88 -3.23 -5.05
CA THR A 237 -1.70 -4.06 -5.94
C THR A 237 -3.19 -3.85 -5.75
N ASP A 238 -3.65 -3.66 -4.52
CA ASP A 238 -5.06 -3.75 -4.12
C ASP A 238 -5.67 -5.12 -4.45
N CYS A 239 -4.83 -6.17 -4.48
CA CYS A 239 -5.31 -7.51 -4.81
C CYS A 239 -6.37 -7.98 -3.79
N PRO A 240 -7.40 -8.71 -4.25
CA PRO A 240 -7.60 -9.35 -5.56
C PRO A 240 -8.11 -8.43 -6.68
N TYR A 241 -8.25 -7.13 -6.45
CA TYR A 241 -8.85 -6.14 -7.36
C TYR A 241 -7.80 -5.45 -8.25
N LEU A 242 -8.26 -4.70 -9.26
CA LEU A 242 -7.45 -3.78 -10.07
C LEU A 242 -6.25 -4.44 -10.78
N THR A 243 -6.43 -5.63 -11.30
CA THR A 243 -5.39 -6.43 -11.96
C THR A 243 -4.74 -5.67 -13.11
N PRO A 244 -3.39 -5.54 -13.15
CA PRO A 244 -2.69 -4.86 -14.23
C PRO A 244 -2.71 -5.66 -15.53
N ALA A 245 -2.52 -4.96 -16.67
CA ALA A 245 -2.21 -5.62 -17.91
C ALA A 245 -0.88 -6.40 -17.78
N PRO A 246 -0.71 -7.58 -18.44
CA PRO A 246 -1.63 -8.21 -19.39
C PRO A 246 -2.72 -9.10 -18.76
N TYR A 247 -2.82 -9.13 -17.43
CA TYR A 247 -3.69 -10.06 -16.70
C TYR A 247 -5.09 -9.51 -16.38
N ARG A 248 -5.52 -8.46 -17.08
CA ARG A 248 -6.88 -7.88 -16.93
C ARG A 248 -7.95 -8.97 -17.01
N GLY A 249 -8.94 -8.90 -16.07
CA GLY A 249 -10.03 -9.87 -15.97
C GLY A 249 -9.69 -11.13 -15.17
N GLN A 250 -8.45 -11.30 -14.74
CA GLN A 250 -8.03 -12.35 -13.81
C GLN A 250 -7.94 -11.80 -12.38
N ARG A 251 -7.86 -12.68 -11.38
CA ARG A 251 -7.61 -12.27 -9.99
C ARG A 251 -6.22 -11.62 -9.87
N ASN A 252 -6.16 -10.44 -9.28
CA ASN A 252 -4.89 -9.80 -8.95
C ASN A 252 -4.21 -10.50 -7.78
N GLU A 253 -2.89 -10.36 -7.68
CA GLU A 253 -2.07 -10.85 -6.56
C GLU A 253 -0.85 -9.95 -6.33
N SER A 254 -0.25 -10.03 -5.14
CA SER A 254 0.87 -9.16 -4.76
C SER A 254 2.11 -9.32 -5.64
N ALA A 255 2.33 -10.49 -6.26
CA ALA A 255 3.41 -10.69 -7.23
C ALA A 255 3.33 -9.70 -8.41
N TYR A 256 2.15 -9.23 -8.77
CA TYR A 256 1.92 -8.32 -9.89
C TYR A 256 2.31 -6.87 -9.60
N VAL A 257 2.72 -6.53 -8.38
CA VAL A 257 3.33 -5.22 -8.08
C VAL A 257 4.59 -5.00 -8.94
N ARG A 258 5.24 -6.07 -9.38
CA ARG A 258 6.35 -6.01 -10.32
C ARG A 258 5.96 -5.36 -11.64
N LEU A 259 4.80 -5.71 -12.18
CA LEU A 259 4.27 -5.12 -13.42
C LEU A 259 4.00 -3.63 -13.26
N VAL A 260 3.55 -3.20 -12.09
CA VAL A 260 3.35 -1.80 -11.74
C VAL A 260 4.69 -1.06 -11.75
N CYS A 261 5.71 -1.62 -11.10
CA CYS A 261 7.06 -1.08 -11.07
C CYS A 261 7.63 -0.89 -12.49
N ASP A 262 7.55 -1.94 -13.31
CA ASP A 262 8.03 -1.93 -14.69
C ASP A 262 7.30 -0.85 -15.53
N LYS A 263 5.99 -0.69 -15.34
CA LYS A 263 5.21 0.34 -16.04
C LYS A 263 5.58 1.76 -15.63
N ILE A 264 5.80 2.00 -14.35
CA ILE A 264 6.28 3.31 -13.87
C ILE A 264 7.67 3.62 -14.43
N ALA A 265 8.56 2.63 -14.45
CA ALA A 265 9.90 2.76 -15.05
C ALA A 265 9.81 3.15 -16.53
N GLU A 266 8.97 2.47 -17.32
CA GLU A 266 8.69 2.81 -18.71
C GLU A 266 8.20 4.27 -18.85
N LEU A 267 7.19 4.66 -18.07
CA LEU A 267 6.59 5.99 -18.15
C LEU A 267 7.56 7.13 -17.79
N LYS A 268 8.50 6.86 -16.91
CA LYS A 268 9.51 7.84 -16.45
C LYS A 268 10.84 7.77 -17.19
N GLY A 269 11.03 6.77 -18.06
CA GLY A 269 12.31 6.55 -18.74
C GLY A 269 13.44 6.19 -17.75
N LEU A 270 13.14 5.45 -16.69
CA LEU A 270 14.06 5.02 -15.65
C LEU A 270 14.26 3.51 -15.69
N ALA A 271 15.35 3.02 -15.09
CA ALA A 271 15.53 1.60 -14.83
C ALA A 271 14.51 1.12 -13.76
N ALA A 272 14.00 -0.09 -13.90
CA ALA A 272 13.05 -0.66 -12.93
C ALA A 272 13.65 -0.75 -11.51
N GLU A 273 14.95 -1.02 -11.41
CA GLU A 273 15.70 -1.06 -10.15
C GLU A 273 15.71 0.31 -9.45
N THR A 274 15.78 1.40 -10.21
CA THR A 274 15.70 2.77 -9.67
C THR A 274 14.31 3.04 -9.07
N VAL A 275 13.26 2.67 -9.79
CA VAL A 275 11.89 2.81 -9.31
C VAL A 275 11.65 1.94 -8.07
N ALA A 276 12.09 0.68 -8.10
CA ALA A 276 11.96 -0.24 -6.98
C ALA A 276 12.67 0.29 -5.73
N ALA A 277 13.91 0.76 -5.86
CA ALA A 277 14.69 1.29 -4.74
C ALA A 277 14.04 2.54 -4.13
N ALA A 278 13.61 3.49 -4.95
CA ALA A 278 12.98 4.73 -4.48
C ALA A 278 11.63 4.47 -3.80
N THR A 279 10.76 3.70 -4.43
CA THR A 279 9.41 3.42 -3.90
C THR A 279 9.46 2.55 -2.64
N THR A 280 10.40 1.62 -2.56
CA THR A 280 10.65 0.83 -1.35
C THR A 280 11.15 1.71 -0.20
N ALA A 281 12.10 2.61 -0.45
CA ALA A 281 12.57 3.56 0.55
C ALA A 281 11.44 4.50 1.03
N ASN A 282 10.56 4.94 0.12
CA ASN A 282 9.39 5.75 0.47
C ASN A 282 8.44 5.00 1.41
N ALA A 283 8.17 3.73 1.13
CA ALA A 283 7.30 2.89 1.97
C ALA A 283 7.93 2.61 3.34
N GLU A 284 9.21 2.29 3.39
CA GLU A 284 9.96 2.08 4.64
C GLU A 284 9.95 3.33 5.53
N ALA A 285 10.19 4.49 4.94
CA ALA A 285 10.19 5.76 5.67
C ALA A 285 8.81 6.13 6.19
N LEU A 286 7.76 5.92 5.39
CA LEU A 286 6.38 6.26 5.78
C LEU A 286 5.84 5.34 6.88
N PHE A 287 5.98 4.03 6.71
CA PHE A 287 5.35 3.02 7.57
C PHE A 287 6.24 2.56 8.72
N GLY A 288 7.54 2.86 8.69
CA GLY A 288 8.47 2.46 9.76
C GLY A 288 8.59 0.95 9.93
N ILE A 289 8.31 0.17 8.88
CA ILE A 289 8.36 -1.29 8.92
C ILE A 289 9.81 -1.79 8.90
N ARG A 290 10.04 -2.89 9.63
CA ARG A 290 11.29 -3.64 9.61
C ARG A 290 10.97 -5.08 9.27
N TYR A 291 11.63 -5.61 8.28
CA TYR A 291 11.48 -6.99 7.82
C TYR A 291 12.85 -7.62 7.59
N THR A 292 12.93 -8.95 7.73
CA THR A 292 14.17 -9.69 7.57
C THR A 292 14.38 -10.00 6.10
N GLU A 293 15.50 -9.57 5.54
CA GLU A 293 15.97 -10.10 4.26
C GLU A 293 16.41 -11.56 4.52
N LYS A 294 15.53 -12.52 4.22
CA LYS A 294 16.00 -13.91 4.11
C LYS A 294 16.90 -13.97 2.89
N ASN A 295 18.20 -14.06 3.13
CA ASN A 295 19.17 -14.42 2.11
C ASN A 295 18.62 -15.60 1.33
N THR A 296 18.40 -15.42 0.04
CA THR A 296 18.13 -16.48 -0.92
C THR A 296 19.42 -17.29 -1.19
N GLU A 297 20.16 -17.57 -0.11
CA GLU A 297 21.28 -18.50 -0.14
C GLU A 297 20.83 -19.78 0.55
N ARG A 298 20.06 -20.59 -0.15
CA ARG A 298 20.07 -22.05 0.03
C ARG A 298 19.81 -22.76 -1.28
N ARG A 299 20.94 -23.20 -1.88
CA ARG A 299 21.18 -24.33 -2.78
C ARG A 299 20.75 -24.19 -4.23
#